data_e5d701a0d646e925917d53f1a08da423
#
_entry.id   e5d701a0d646e925917d53f1a08da423
#
_cell.length_a   1.000
_cell.length_b   1.000
_cell.length_c   1.000
_cell.angle_alpha   90.00
_cell.angle_beta   90.00
_cell.angle_gamma   90.00
#
_symmetry.space_group_name_H-M   'P 1'
#
loop_
_entity.id
_entity.type
_entity.pdbx_description
1 polymer ?
#
loop_
_entity_poly.entity_id
_entity_poly.type
_entity_poly.pdbx_seq_one_letter_code
_entity_poly.pdbx_strand_id
1 'polypeptide(L)'
;MNKESLFESINKLSDYECINPYSSVVDLEYNETESYWKSGNIQELYSISRSGRGETDHQKVPFCGGIIIFQKQALEKLSGWNEEFWGWGAEDDFQSIKVRNFLNHLQVKDKCYHLWHIRGNIDRDLYFRNLHLYNHYINMQKEGLSEHIEKTKDLVGDFDKIKKMVK
;
A
#
# COMPACT_ATOMS: atom_id res chain seq x y z
N MET A 1 -3.16 -14.18 1.64
CA MET A 1 -1.77 -14.28 2.17
C MET A 1 -1.71 -15.39 3.17
N ASN A 2 -0.64 -16.14 3.17
CA ASN A 2 -0.40 -17.23 4.12
C ASN A 2 -0.07 -16.65 5.51
N LYS A 3 -0.53 -17.34 6.56
CA LYS A 3 -0.27 -16.96 7.97
C LYS A 3 1.23 -17.04 8.29
N GLU A 4 1.92 -18.07 7.78
CA GLU A 4 3.35 -18.27 7.96
C GLU A 4 4.14 -17.09 7.37
N SER A 5 3.81 -16.64 6.16
CA SER A 5 4.46 -15.49 5.52
C SER A 5 4.26 -14.19 6.32
N LEU A 6 3.10 -14.02 6.94
CA LEU A 6 2.86 -12.87 7.83
C LEU A 6 3.77 -12.93 9.06
N PHE A 7 3.82 -14.08 9.74
CA PHE A 7 4.69 -14.23 10.93
C PHE A 7 6.17 -14.10 10.58
N GLU A 8 6.60 -14.70 9.46
CA GLU A 8 7.97 -14.53 8.97
C GLU A 8 8.31 -13.07 8.71
N SER A 9 7.38 -12.33 8.10
CA SER A 9 7.55 -10.90 7.85
C SER A 9 7.66 -10.10 9.15
N ILE A 10 6.82 -10.40 10.16
CA ILE A 10 6.90 -9.74 11.47
C ILE A 10 8.25 -10.02 12.13
N ASN A 11 8.74 -11.25 12.08
CA ASN A 11 10.04 -11.61 12.66
C ASN A 11 11.21 -10.91 11.96
N LYS A 12 11.10 -10.66 10.65
CA LYS A 12 12.13 -9.94 9.87
C LYS A 12 12.16 -8.42 10.11
N LEU A 13 11.20 -7.87 10.87
CA LEU A 13 11.25 -6.45 11.23
C LEU A 13 12.44 -6.09 12.15
N SER A 14 13.17 -7.06 12.69
CA SER A 14 14.47 -6.80 13.34
C SER A 14 15.52 -6.31 12.35
N ASP A 15 15.43 -6.75 11.08
CA ASP A 15 16.46 -6.53 10.06
C ASP A 15 16.02 -5.49 9.01
N TYR A 16 14.71 -5.27 8.87
CA TYR A 16 14.11 -4.36 7.88
C TYR A 16 13.20 -3.34 8.54
N GLU A 17 13.24 -2.11 8.07
CA GLU A 17 12.40 -1.00 8.54
C GLU A 17 10.95 -1.12 8.03
N CYS A 18 10.77 -1.79 6.87
CA CYS A 18 9.48 -1.94 6.21
C CYS A 18 9.41 -3.25 5.41
N ILE A 19 8.30 -3.97 5.51
CA ILE A 19 8.10 -5.24 4.79
C ILE A 19 6.73 -5.25 4.13
N ASN A 20 6.72 -5.54 2.82
CA ASN A 20 5.52 -5.99 2.14
C ASN A 20 5.52 -7.52 2.16
N PRO A 21 4.54 -8.17 2.82
CA PRO A 21 4.53 -9.62 3.01
C PRO A 21 4.07 -10.41 1.77
N TYR A 22 3.91 -9.77 0.61
CA TYR A 22 3.56 -10.41 -0.65
C TYR A 22 4.12 -9.64 -1.86
N SER A 23 4.21 -10.30 -3.00
CA SER A 23 4.62 -9.68 -4.26
C SER A 23 3.58 -9.79 -5.37
N SER A 24 2.53 -10.57 -5.16
CA SER A 24 1.42 -10.71 -6.11
C SER A 24 0.05 -10.69 -5.44
N VAL A 25 -0.96 -10.24 -6.19
CA VAL A 25 -2.34 -10.14 -5.72
C VAL A 25 -3.26 -10.87 -6.67
N VAL A 26 -3.96 -11.87 -6.19
CA VAL A 26 -5.02 -12.57 -6.92
C VAL A 26 -6.35 -11.91 -6.59
N ASP A 27 -6.93 -11.20 -7.56
CA ASP A 27 -8.27 -10.66 -7.41
C ASP A 27 -9.29 -11.78 -7.52
N LEU A 28 -10.08 -11.98 -6.47
CA LEU A 28 -11.12 -12.99 -6.43
C LEU A 28 -12.36 -12.55 -7.19
N GLU A 29 -13.06 -13.49 -7.79
CA GLU A 29 -14.39 -13.28 -8.33
C GLU A 29 -15.45 -13.28 -7.21
N TYR A 30 -16.64 -12.77 -7.53
CA TYR A 30 -17.75 -12.72 -6.58
C TYR A 30 -18.03 -14.08 -5.94
N ASN A 31 -18.17 -15.12 -6.76
CA ASN A 31 -18.51 -16.48 -6.29
C ASN A 31 -17.40 -17.08 -5.41
N GLU A 32 -16.14 -16.83 -5.72
CA GLU A 32 -14.98 -17.29 -4.92
C GLU A 32 -14.96 -16.59 -3.56
N THR A 33 -15.22 -15.30 -3.54
CA THR A 33 -15.33 -14.53 -2.30
C THR A 33 -16.50 -15.03 -1.45
N GLU A 34 -17.66 -15.27 -2.06
CA GLU A 34 -18.84 -15.78 -1.37
C GLU A 34 -18.62 -17.19 -0.81
N SER A 35 -17.96 -18.09 -1.58
CA SER A 35 -17.59 -19.42 -1.11
C SER A 35 -16.68 -19.35 0.12
N TYR A 36 -15.63 -18.52 0.04
CA TYR A 36 -14.72 -18.31 1.16
C TYR A 36 -15.43 -17.74 2.40
N TRP A 37 -16.33 -16.76 2.25
CA TRP A 37 -17.11 -16.21 3.36
C TRP A 37 -17.98 -17.27 4.04
N LYS A 38 -18.56 -18.20 3.28
CA LYS A 38 -19.40 -19.28 3.81
C LYS A 38 -18.61 -20.39 4.49
N SER A 39 -17.48 -20.78 3.90
CA SER A 39 -16.66 -21.90 4.38
C SER A 39 -15.62 -21.51 5.43
N GLY A 40 -15.08 -20.30 5.35
CA GLY A 40 -13.90 -19.90 6.10
C GLY A 40 -12.62 -20.66 5.72
N ASN A 41 -12.68 -21.47 4.66
CA ASN A 41 -11.62 -22.39 4.28
C ASN A 41 -10.58 -21.72 3.38
N ILE A 42 -9.46 -21.32 3.96
CA ILE A 42 -8.34 -20.68 3.22
C ILE A 42 -7.75 -21.58 2.13
N GLN A 43 -7.88 -22.92 2.24
CA GLN A 43 -7.36 -23.84 1.22
C GLN A 43 -8.07 -23.71 -0.12
N GLU A 44 -9.31 -23.25 -0.12
CA GLU A 44 -10.05 -22.95 -1.36
C GLU A 44 -9.33 -21.84 -2.15
N LEU A 45 -8.81 -20.82 -1.45
CA LEU A 45 -8.07 -19.73 -2.09
C LEU A 45 -6.73 -20.22 -2.64
N TYR A 46 -6.03 -21.11 -1.93
CA TYR A 46 -4.75 -21.64 -2.39
C TYR A 46 -4.87 -22.57 -3.60
N SER A 47 -6.04 -23.12 -3.85
CA SER A 47 -6.31 -23.92 -5.05
C SER A 47 -6.50 -23.09 -6.33
N ILE A 48 -6.61 -21.77 -6.22
CA ILE A 48 -6.76 -20.89 -7.38
C ILE A 48 -5.44 -20.79 -8.13
N SER A 49 -5.44 -21.32 -9.35
CA SER A 49 -4.23 -21.46 -10.18
C SER A 49 -3.92 -20.25 -11.09
N ARG A 50 -4.88 -19.31 -11.24
CA ARG A 50 -4.64 -18.14 -12.11
C ARG A 50 -3.56 -17.22 -11.58
N SER A 51 -2.85 -16.58 -12.51
CA SER A 51 -1.85 -15.58 -12.19
C SER A 51 -2.48 -14.34 -11.56
N GLY A 52 -1.81 -13.79 -10.55
CA GLY A 52 -2.18 -12.52 -9.92
C GLY A 52 -1.49 -11.32 -10.57
N ARG A 53 -1.93 -10.12 -10.20
CA ARG A 53 -1.17 -8.89 -10.47
C ARG A 53 0.20 -8.99 -9.81
N GLY A 54 1.24 -8.50 -10.46
CA GLY A 54 2.63 -8.59 -9.98
C GLY A 54 3.37 -9.85 -10.44
N GLU A 55 2.68 -10.87 -10.96
CA GLU A 55 3.30 -12.05 -11.58
C GLU A 55 3.60 -11.84 -13.07
N THR A 56 3.01 -10.83 -13.68
CA THR A 56 3.23 -10.45 -15.08
C THR A 56 3.75 -9.02 -15.17
N ASP A 57 4.54 -8.70 -16.21
CA ASP A 57 5.13 -7.37 -16.40
C ASP A 57 4.08 -6.26 -16.65
N HIS A 58 2.83 -6.64 -16.95
CA HIS A 58 1.78 -5.71 -17.33
C HIS A 58 1.00 -5.10 -16.17
N GLN A 59 1.08 -5.70 -14.97
CA GLN A 59 0.34 -5.21 -13.80
C GLN A 59 1.23 -5.25 -12.56
N LYS A 60 1.87 -4.13 -12.27
CA LYS A 60 2.68 -3.98 -11.05
C LYS A 60 1.77 -3.84 -9.83
N VAL A 61 2.19 -4.46 -8.74
CA VAL A 61 1.61 -4.22 -7.42
C VAL A 61 2.45 -3.13 -6.74
N PRO A 62 1.85 -1.99 -6.34
CA PRO A 62 2.56 -1.01 -5.53
C PRO A 62 3.13 -1.66 -4.26
N PHE A 63 4.33 -1.29 -3.86
CA PHE A 63 4.95 -1.87 -2.67
C PHE A 63 4.11 -1.61 -1.41
N CYS A 64 3.48 -0.44 -1.32
CA CYS A 64 2.64 -0.04 -0.19
C CYS A 64 1.14 -0.30 -0.39
N GLY A 65 0.73 -0.93 -1.50
CA GLY A 65 -0.68 -1.27 -1.73
C GLY A 65 -1.14 -2.45 -0.86
N GLY A 66 -2.28 -2.30 -0.18
CA GLY A 66 -2.90 -3.36 0.63
C GLY A 66 -2.28 -3.55 2.00
N ILE A 67 -1.50 -4.62 2.22
CA ILE A 67 -0.88 -4.92 3.53
C ILE A 67 0.59 -4.55 3.49
N ILE A 68 1.01 -3.74 4.45
CA ILE A 68 2.40 -3.37 4.66
C ILE A 68 2.71 -3.28 6.16
N ILE A 69 3.89 -3.69 6.55
CA ILE A 69 4.33 -3.76 7.95
C ILE A 69 5.51 -2.81 8.12
N PHE A 70 5.39 -1.87 9.04
CA PHE A 70 6.44 -0.90 9.36
C PHE A 70 6.94 -1.07 10.79
N GLN A 71 8.21 -0.83 11.01
CA GLN A 71 8.64 -0.33 12.31
C GLN A 71 8.02 1.06 12.54
N LYS A 72 7.54 1.36 13.76
CA LYS A 72 6.92 2.65 14.07
C LYS A 72 7.82 3.83 13.71
N GLN A 73 9.09 3.75 14.10
CA GLN A 73 10.08 4.80 13.85
C GLN A 73 10.35 5.01 12.34
N ALA A 74 10.26 3.95 11.55
CA ALA A 74 10.42 4.06 10.10
C ALA A 74 9.25 4.81 9.46
N LEU A 75 8.03 4.56 9.91
CA LEU A 75 6.86 5.31 9.46
C LEU A 75 6.92 6.77 9.86
N GLU A 76 7.35 7.06 11.09
CA GLU A 76 7.59 8.43 11.59
C GLU A 76 8.69 9.14 10.78
N LYS A 77 9.78 8.45 10.43
CA LYS A 77 10.86 8.95 9.57
C LYS A 77 10.36 9.38 8.18
N LEU A 78 9.33 8.73 7.66
CA LEU A 78 8.70 9.07 6.38
C LEU A 78 7.58 10.13 6.51
N SER A 79 7.30 10.66 7.69
CA SER A 79 6.14 11.51 7.95
C SER A 79 4.81 10.85 7.58
N GLY A 80 4.67 9.55 7.88
CA GLY A 80 3.44 8.79 7.61
C GLY A 80 3.07 8.74 6.13
N TRP A 81 1.77 8.69 5.85
CA TRP A 81 1.20 8.89 4.51
C TRP A 81 1.08 10.38 4.17
N ASN A 82 1.20 10.71 2.89
CA ASN A 82 1.00 12.10 2.45
C ASN A 82 -0.51 12.43 2.42
N GLU A 83 -0.95 13.30 3.32
CA GLU A 83 -2.35 13.72 3.47
C GLU A 83 -2.86 14.63 2.35
N GLU A 84 -2.03 14.98 1.39
CA GLU A 84 -2.45 15.76 0.21
C GLU A 84 -3.21 14.90 -0.80
N PHE A 85 -3.05 13.56 -0.76
CA PHE A 85 -3.83 12.64 -1.58
C PHE A 85 -5.23 12.46 -0.99
N TRP A 86 -6.23 12.88 -1.74
CA TRP A 86 -7.64 12.80 -1.32
C TRP A 86 -8.43 11.89 -2.25
N GLY A 87 -9.32 11.09 -1.67
CA GLY A 87 -10.07 10.11 -2.42
C GLY A 87 -9.19 8.92 -2.81
N TRP A 88 -9.34 8.42 -4.02
CA TRP A 88 -8.66 7.23 -4.50
C TRP A 88 -7.59 7.56 -5.55
N GLY A 89 -6.41 6.92 -5.42
CA GLY A 89 -5.40 6.80 -6.47
C GLY A 89 -4.08 7.50 -6.17
N ALA A 90 -3.00 6.80 -6.50
CA ALA A 90 -1.60 7.23 -6.46
C ALA A 90 -0.96 7.42 -5.06
N GLU A 91 -1.72 7.38 -3.97
CA GLU A 91 -1.20 7.48 -2.60
C GLU A 91 -0.25 6.33 -2.25
N ASP A 92 -0.61 5.09 -2.61
CA ASP A 92 0.20 3.89 -2.39
C ASP A 92 1.47 3.90 -3.26
N ASP A 93 1.37 4.39 -4.49
CA ASP A 93 2.52 4.53 -5.40
C ASP A 93 3.51 5.54 -4.83
N PHE A 94 3.02 6.69 -4.35
CA PHE A 94 3.87 7.70 -3.73
C PHE A 94 4.52 7.20 -2.44
N GLN A 95 3.78 6.52 -1.58
CA GLN A 95 4.35 5.92 -0.37
C GLN A 95 5.41 4.87 -0.72
N SER A 96 5.20 4.10 -1.79
CA SER A 96 6.18 3.14 -2.30
C SER A 96 7.49 3.82 -2.73
N ILE A 97 7.42 5.02 -3.31
CA ILE A 97 8.60 5.82 -3.66
C ILE A 97 9.35 6.24 -2.39
N LYS A 98 8.65 6.74 -1.37
CA LYS A 98 9.30 7.12 -0.10
C LYS A 98 10.00 5.92 0.53
N VAL A 99 9.32 4.78 0.64
CA VAL A 99 9.91 3.57 1.20
C VAL A 99 11.18 3.18 0.44
N ARG A 100 11.12 3.08 -0.88
CA ARG A 100 12.26 2.65 -1.71
C ARG A 100 13.46 3.58 -1.63
N ASN A 101 13.25 4.88 -1.40
CA ASN A 101 14.33 5.85 -1.33
C ASN A 101 14.95 5.99 0.06
N PHE A 102 14.19 5.73 1.12
CA PHE A 102 14.59 6.16 2.47
C PHE A 102 14.61 5.04 3.52
N LEU A 103 14.08 3.84 3.23
CA LEU A 103 14.04 2.74 4.17
C LEU A 103 14.75 1.48 3.67
N ASN A 104 15.31 0.73 4.60
CA ASN A 104 15.67 -0.66 4.36
C ASN A 104 14.38 -1.50 4.33
N HIS A 105 14.05 -2.06 3.16
CA HIS A 105 12.76 -2.70 2.92
C HIS A 105 12.90 -4.08 2.28
N LEU A 106 11.91 -4.94 2.51
CA LEU A 106 11.81 -6.27 1.95
C LEU A 106 10.42 -6.49 1.33
N GLN A 107 10.38 -7.10 0.15
CA GLN A 107 9.16 -7.66 -0.42
C GLN A 107 9.25 -9.18 -0.47
N VAL A 108 8.33 -9.85 0.21
CA VAL A 108 8.28 -11.31 0.29
C VAL A 108 7.61 -11.87 -0.96
N LYS A 109 8.14 -12.98 -1.50
CA LYS A 109 7.54 -13.68 -2.63
C LYS A 109 6.39 -14.56 -2.15
N ASP A 110 5.22 -13.98 -1.98
CA ASP A 110 3.98 -14.69 -1.64
C ASP A 110 2.80 -14.05 -2.36
N LYS A 111 1.64 -14.69 -2.28
CA LYS A 111 0.37 -14.25 -2.86
C LYS A 111 -0.55 -13.66 -1.80
N CYS A 112 -1.15 -12.52 -2.13
CA CYS A 112 -2.27 -11.97 -1.40
C CYS A 112 -3.56 -12.20 -2.20
N TYR A 113 -4.66 -12.52 -1.54
CA TYR A 113 -5.97 -12.69 -2.16
C TYR A 113 -6.83 -11.48 -1.82
N HIS A 114 -7.23 -10.76 -2.85
CA HIS A 114 -8.08 -9.59 -2.73
C HIS A 114 -9.54 -10.00 -2.94
N LEU A 115 -10.33 -9.91 -1.88
CA LEU A 115 -11.73 -10.29 -1.93
C LEU A 115 -12.51 -9.37 -2.88
N TRP A 116 -13.44 -9.94 -3.64
CA TRP A 116 -14.32 -9.15 -4.47
C TRP A 116 -15.20 -8.24 -3.59
N HIS A 117 -15.35 -7.01 -4.00
CA HIS A 117 -16.29 -6.07 -3.41
C HIS A 117 -16.82 -5.10 -4.47
N ILE A 118 -17.98 -4.52 -4.21
CA ILE A 118 -18.53 -3.47 -5.07
C ILE A 118 -17.56 -2.27 -5.00
N ARG A 119 -17.09 -1.86 -6.16
CA ARG A 119 -16.29 -0.63 -6.26
C ARG A 119 -17.21 0.57 -6.15
N GLY A 120 -16.88 1.51 -5.28
CA GLY A 120 -17.54 2.81 -5.21
C GLY A 120 -17.30 3.63 -6.49
N ASN A 121 -18.11 4.68 -6.67
CA ASN A 121 -17.86 5.63 -7.74
C ASN A 121 -16.53 6.35 -7.47
N ILE A 122 -15.64 6.33 -8.46
CA ILE A 122 -14.38 7.08 -8.42
C ILE A 122 -14.70 8.51 -8.82
N ASP A 123 -14.39 9.46 -7.95
CA ASP A 123 -14.37 10.88 -8.30
C ASP A 123 -13.20 11.12 -9.27
N ARG A 124 -13.53 11.38 -10.54
CA ARG A 124 -12.53 11.54 -11.59
C ARG A 124 -11.66 12.78 -11.40
N ASP A 125 -12.21 13.85 -10.86
CA ASP A 125 -11.47 15.10 -10.68
C ASP A 125 -10.43 14.92 -9.57
N LEU A 126 -10.79 14.28 -8.46
CA LEU A 126 -9.85 13.90 -7.40
C LEU A 126 -8.79 12.91 -7.91
N TYR A 127 -9.19 11.93 -8.71
CA TYR A 127 -8.24 10.98 -9.30
C TYR A 127 -7.20 11.69 -10.19
N PHE A 128 -7.62 12.57 -11.10
CA PHE A 128 -6.70 13.32 -11.95
C PHE A 128 -5.83 14.28 -11.14
N ARG A 129 -6.38 14.92 -10.11
CA ARG A 129 -5.60 15.74 -9.18
C ARG A 129 -4.50 14.92 -8.50
N ASN A 130 -4.82 13.73 -8.02
CA ASN A 130 -3.85 12.83 -7.39
C ASN A 130 -2.77 12.37 -8.37
N LEU A 131 -3.11 12.09 -9.63
CA LEU A 131 -2.12 11.78 -10.66
C LEU A 131 -1.18 12.97 -10.95
N HIS A 132 -1.71 14.20 -10.99
CA HIS A 132 -0.87 15.39 -11.13
C HIS A 132 0.08 15.57 -9.95
N LEU A 133 -0.42 15.38 -8.73
CA LEU A 133 0.38 15.43 -7.52
C LEU A 133 1.48 14.35 -7.52
N TYR A 134 1.12 13.12 -7.86
CA TYR A 134 2.07 12.02 -8.01
C TYR A 134 3.16 12.35 -9.04
N ASN A 135 2.78 12.83 -10.22
CA ASN A 135 3.75 13.22 -11.26
C ASN A 135 4.68 14.36 -10.80
N HIS A 136 4.19 15.27 -10.00
CA HIS A 136 5.04 16.29 -9.37
C HIS A 136 6.10 15.63 -8.48
N TYR A 137 5.72 14.70 -7.62
CA TYR A 137 6.64 14.05 -6.68
C TYR A 137 7.62 13.09 -7.34
N ILE A 138 7.22 12.31 -8.36
CA ILE A 138 8.15 11.41 -9.05
C ILE A 138 9.25 12.15 -9.82
N ASN A 139 8.99 13.39 -10.22
CA ASN A 139 9.97 14.23 -10.88
C ASN A 139 10.91 14.97 -9.90
N MET A 140 10.62 14.90 -8.59
CA MET A 140 11.54 15.42 -7.59
C MET A 140 12.77 14.53 -7.48
N GLN A 141 13.95 15.15 -7.33
CA GLN A 141 15.14 14.43 -6.90
C GLN A 141 14.98 13.96 -5.44
N LYS A 142 15.82 13.03 -5.03
CA LYS A 142 15.78 12.48 -3.66
C LYS A 142 15.85 13.56 -2.58
N GLU A 143 16.63 14.61 -2.85
CA GLU A 143 16.78 15.79 -1.99
C GLU A 143 15.46 16.54 -1.81
N GLY A 144 14.70 16.78 -2.90
CA GLY A 144 13.39 17.42 -2.85
C GLY A 144 12.36 16.58 -2.10
N LEU A 145 12.38 15.26 -2.26
CA LEU A 145 11.54 14.35 -1.47
C LEU A 145 11.91 14.37 0.01
N SER A 146 13.21 14.45 0.34
CA SER A 146 13.68 14.56 1.73
C SER A 146 13.19 15.85 2.37
N GLU A 147 13.29 16.98 1.66
CA GLU A 147 12.77 18.25 2.15
C GLU A 147 11.25 18.24 2.36
N HIS A 148 10.51 17.58 1.45
CA HIS A 148 9.06 17.43 1.60
C HIS A 148 8.72 16.61 2.86
N ILE A 149 9.39 15.48 3.08
CA ILE A 149 9.21 14.65 4.28
C ILE A 149 9.48 15.47 5.55
N GLU A 150 10.57 16.24 5.59
CA GLU A 150 10.92 17.05 6.77
C GLU A 150 9.89 18.16 7.03
N LYS A 151 9.40 18.82 5.98
CA LYS A 151 8.35 19.87 6.10
C LYS A 151 7.00 19.32 6.59
N THR A 152 6.70 18.06 6.31
CA THR A 152 5.42 17.42 6.68
C THR A 152 5.48 16.66 8.00
N LYS A 153 6.66 16.49 8.59
CA LYS A 153 6.90 15.67 9.77
C LYS A 153 6.06 16.05 10.99
N ASP A 154 5.92 17.34 11.24
CA ASP A 154 5.15 17.85 12.38
C ASP A 154 3.63 17.94 12.10
N LEU A 155 3.22 17.57 10.88
CA LEU A 155 1.81 17.62 10.48
C LEU A 155 1.12 16.24 10.58
N VAL A 156 1.89 15.18 10.77
CA VAL A 156 1.38 13.80 10.82
C VAL A 156 0.57 13.58 12.09
N GLY A 157 -0.69 13.20 11.89
CA GLY A 157 -1.61 12.92 13.01
C GLY A 157 -2.16 14.16 13.70
N ASP A 158 -2.02 15.35 13.11
CA ASP A 158 -2.66 16.57 13.59
C ASP A 158 -4.17 16.55 13.31
N PHE A 159 -4.91 15.96 14.27
CA PHE A 159 -6.38 15.88 14.21
C PHE A 159 -7.08 17.24 14.20
N ASP A 160 -6.44 18.31 14.70
CA ASP A 160 -7.03 19.64 14.66
C ASP A 160 -6.96 20.25 13.27
N LYS A 161 -5.96 19.86 12.46
CA LYS A 161 -5.90 20.20 11.05
C LYS A 161 -7.05 19.52 10.29
N ILE A 162 -7.29 18.24 10.53
CA ILE A 162 -8.39 17.48 9.91
C ILE A 162 -9.74 18.14 10.22
N LYS A 163 -10.00 18.55 11.46
CA LYS A 163 -11.24 19.24 11.86
C LYS A 163 -11.43 20.59 11.15
N LYS A 164 -10.36 21.29 10.81
CA LYS A 164 -10.44 22.56 10.05
C LYS A 164 -10.72 22.36 8.57
N MET A 165 -10.40 21.18 8.02
CA MET A 165 -10.58 20.87 6.60
C MET A 165 -11.97 20.30 6.29
N VAL A 166 -12.70 19.80 7.31
CA VAL A 166 -14.05 19.22 7.19
C VAL A 166 -15.16 20.25 7.46
N LYS A 167 -14.83 21.50 7.76
CA LYS A 167 -15.75 22.63 7.86
C LYS A 167 -15.77 23.44 6.57
#